data_a0b19fdbb0ee5dc784504ba92657e1b3
#
_entry.id   a0b19fdbb0ee5dc784504ba92657e1b3
#
_cell.length_a   1.000
_cell.length_b   1.000
_cell.length_c   1.000
_cell.angle_alpha   90.00
_cell.angle_beta   90.00
_cell.angle_gamma   90.00
#
_symmetry.space_group_name_H-M   'P 1'
#
loop_
_entity.id
_entity.type
_entity.pdbx_description
1 polymer ?
#
loop_
_entity_poly.entity_id
_entity_poly.type
_entity_poly.pdbx_seq_one_letter_code
_entity_poly.pdbx_strand_id
1 'polypeptide(L)'
;PIDEKELIENVDLLFHCAANVRFDLTLKEATNFNLYGTHRVLKLAEKMQKLQVFVHVSTAYCHCTEQELEERYYPASENPFGVMEMVKHLSDDTLKLITPKLLNGMPNTYAYTKGLTEDLVHSYHTKFPIAIARPSIVVASWKEPLPGFVEGMNGPTGLIIGAAKG
;
A
#
# COMPACT_ATOMS: atom_id res chain seq x y z
N PRO A 1 24.48 -7.37 3.37
CA PRO A 1 24.91 -6.28 4.22
C PRO A 1 24.76 -6.65 5.70
N ILE A 2 25.52 -6.03 6.60
CA ILE A 2 25.46 -6.29 8.05
C ILE A 2 24.03 -6.04 8.56
N ASP A 3 23.41 -4.95 8.13
CA ASP A 3 22.04 -4.57 8.51
C ASP A 3 20.99 -5.61 8.10
N GLU A 4 21.13 -6.26 6.94
CA GLU A 4 20.20 -7.31 6.50
C GLU A 4 20.24 -8.51 7.46
N LYS A 5 21.45 -8.92 7.87
CA LYS A 5 21.61 -10.03 8.81
C LYS A 5 20.99 -9.71 10.16
N GLU A 6 21.22 -8.51 10.67
CA GLU A 6 20.65 -8.05 11.95
C GLU A 6 19.12 -8.06 11.92
N LEU A 7 18.50 -7.57 10.83
CA LEU A 7 17.04 -7.61 10.66
C LEU A 7 16.52 -9.04 10.62
N ILE A 8 17.17 -9.94 9.90
CA ILE A 8 16.75 -11.35 9.78
C ILE A 8 16.78 -12.07 11.14
N GLU A 9 17.79 -11.80 11.96
CA GLU A 9 18.00 -12.51 13.23
C GLU A 9 17.21 -11.93 14.40
N ASN A 10 16.80 -10.65 14.35
CA ASN A 10 16.33 -9.94 15.54
C ASN A 10 14.93 -9.30 15.42
N VAL A 11 14.30 -9.28 14.26
CA VAL A 11 12.97 -8.68 14.10
C VAL A 11 11.87 -9.68 14.48
N ASP A 12 11.02 -9.29 15.44
CA ASP A 12 9.84 -10.04 15.87
C ASP A 12 8.55 -9.52 15.23
N LEU A 13 8.43 -8.20 15.06
CA LEU A 13 7.25 -7.54 14.51
C LEU A 13 7.67 -6.64 13.35
N LEU A 14 6.99 -6.73 12.20
CA LEU A 14 7.25 -5.88 11.06
C LEU A 14 6.00 -5.09 10.68
N PHE A 15 6.06 -3.76 10.78
CA PHE A 15 5.02 -2.86 10.32
C PHE A 15 5.44 -2.24 8.98
N HIS A 16 4.76 -2.61 7.92
CA HIS A 16 5.00 -2.09 6.58
C HIS A 16 4.01 -0.97 6.25
N CYS A 17 4.40 0.28 6.54
CA CYS A 17 3.61 1.48 6.30
C CYS A 17 4.04 2.23 5.03
N ALA A 18 5.18 1.86 4.45
CA ALA A 18 5.74 2.57 3.31
C ALA A 18 4.89 2.39 2.04
N ALA A 19 4.46 3.50 1.47
CA ALA A 19 3.79 3.57 0.18
C ALA A 19 3.95 4.97 -0.42
N ASN A 20 3.83 5.08 -1.75
CA ASN A 20 3.61 6.37 -2.36
C ASN A 20 2.10 6.62 -2.42
N VAL A 21 1.66 7.70 -1.79
CA VAL A 21 0.23 8.04 -1.60
C VAL A 21 -0.28 9.06 -2.63
N ARG A 22 0.50 9.40 -3.65
CA ARG A 22 0.08 10.31 -4.73
C ARG A 22 -0.92 9.63 -5.66
N PHE A 23 -1.93 10.38 -6.07
CA PHE A 23 -3.02 9.89 -6.95
C PHE A 23 -2.75 10.12 -8.44
N ASP A 24 -1.74 10.93 -8.75
CA ASP A 24 -1.35 11.34 -10.11
C ASP A 24 -0.15 10.55 -10.68
N LEU A 25 0.29 9.50 -10.01
CA LEU A 25 1.36 8.65 -10.52
C LEU A 25 0.91 7.83 -11.73
N THR A 26 1.84 7.61 -12.65
CA THR A 26 1.64 6.61 -13.70
C THR A 26 1.50 5.21 -13.10
N LEU A 27 0.89 4.28 -13.84
CA LEU A 27 0.78 2.89 -13.41
C LEU A 27 2.16 2.27 -13.08
N LYS A 28 3.17 2.62 -13.89
CA LYS A 28 4.54 2.13 -13.70
C LYS A 28 5.16 2.62 -12.39
N GLU A 29 5.03 3.92 -12.12
CA GLU A 29 5.54 4.50 -10.87
C GLU A 29 4.81 3.92 -9.64
N ALA A 30 3.48 3.92 -9.67
CA ALA A 30 2.68 3.37 -8.58
C ALA A 30 2.99 1.89 -8.31
N THR A 31 3.13 1.08 -9.37
CA THR A 31 3.52 -0.33 -9.24
C THR A 31 4.92 -0.49 -8.67
N ASN A 32 5.89 0.30 -9.12
CA ASN A 32 7.26 0.22 -8.63
C ASN A 32 7.36 0.56 -7.13
N PHE A 33 6.64 1.58 -6.67
CA PHE A 33 6.65 1.96 -5.26
C PHE A 33 5.83 0.99 -4.40
N ASN A 34 4.55 0.82 -4.74
CA ASN A 34 3.61 0.16 -3.84
C ASN A 34 3.67 -1.38 -3.95
N LEU A 35 3.80 -1.92 -5.15
CA LEU A 35 3.76 -3.36 -5.37
C LEU A 35 5.17 -3.99 -5.30
N TYR A 36 6.13 -3.52 -6.12
CA TYR A 36 7.50 -4.02 -6.06
C TYR A 36 8.19 -3.70 -4.72
N GLY A 37 7.94 -2.49 -4.16
CA GLY A 37 8.45 -2.12 -2.84
C GLY A 37 8.00 -3.11 -1.78
N THR A 38 6.70 -3.39 -1.69
CA THR A 38 6.14 -4.36 -0.74
C THR A 38 6.66 -5.78 -1.00
N HIS A 39 6.77 -6.20 -2.27
CA HIS A 39 7.32 -7.52 -2.60
C HIS A 39 8.75 -7.72 -2.07
N ARG A 40 9.60 -6.69 -2.17
CA ARG A 40 10.96 -6.75 -1.61
C ARG A 40 10.97 -6.90 -0.10
N VAL A 41 10.06 -6.20 0.60
CA VAL A 41 9.92 -6.31 2.05
C VAL A 41 9.40 -7.70 2.45
N LEU A 42 8.42 -8.24 1.73
CA LEU A 42 7.93 -9.61 1.94
C LEU A 42 9.04 -10.66 1.73
N LYS A 43 9.90 -10.47 0.71
CA LYS A 43 11.07 -11.35 0.49
C LYS A 43 12.10 -11.26 1.61
N LEU A 44 12.24 -10.13 2.27
CA LEU A 44 13.07 -10.00 3.46
C LEU A 44 12.40 -10.66 4.67
N ALA A 45 11.10 -10.40 4.87
CA ALA A 45 10.31 -11.00 5.95
C ALA A 45 10.32 -12.54 5.91
N GLU A 46 10.30 -13.14 4.72
CA GLU A 46 10.37 -14.59 4.51
C GLU A 46 11.67 -15.22 5.07
N LYS A 47 12.74 -14.41 5.22
CA LYS A 47 14.02 -14.85 5.79
C LYS A 47 14.10 -14.68 7.29
N MET A 48 13.20 -13.90 7.91
CA MET A 48 13.25 -13.54 9.32
C MET A 48 12.95 -14.76 10.21
N GLN A 49 13.82 -15.01 11.19
CA GLN A 49 13.78 -16.21 12.02
C GLN A 49 12.82 -16.10 13.21
N LYS A 50 12.54 -14.88 13.64
CA LYS A 50 11.73 -14.60 14.84
C LYS A 50 10.41 -13.88 14.52
N LEU A 51 10.10 -13.69 13.24
CA LEU A 51 8.93 -12.91 12.83
C LEU A 51 7.63 -13.54 13.34
N GLN A 52 6.95 -12.85 14.23
CA GLN A 52 5.66 -13.24 14.81
C GLN A 52 4.49 -12.74 13.97
N VAL A 53 4.60 -11.54 13.38
CA VAL A 53 3.58 -10.98 12.50
C VAL A 53 4.16 -9.92 11.56
N PHE A 54 3.67 -9.95 10.33
CA PHE A 54 3.83 -8.89 9.32
C PHE A 54 2.53 -8.08 9.24
N VAL A 55 2.57 -6.82 9.64
CA VAL A 55 1.41 -5.91 9.55
C VAL A 55 1.56 -5.02 8.33
N HIS A 56 0.69 -5.20 7.33
CA HIS A 56 0.62 -4.32 6.18
C HIS A 56 -0.39 -3.20 6.40
N VAL A 57 0.05 -1.96 6.38
CA VAL A 57 -0.84 -0.80 6.42
C VAL A 57 -1.31 -0.50 4.99
N SER A 58 -2.56 -0.87 4.73
CA SER A 58 -3.26 -0.62 3.47
C SER A 58 -4.09 0.67 3.56
N THR A 59 -5.25 0.67 2.97
CA THR A 59 -6.25 1.75 3.04
C THR A 59 -7.65 1.18 2.84
N ALA A 60 -8.64 1.75 3.50
CA ALA A 60 -10.05 1.41 3.24
C ALA A 60 -10.46 1.75 1.80
N TYR A 61 -9.74 2.65 1.13
CA TYR A 61 -10.09 3.16 -0.21
C TYR A 61 -9.58 2.31 -1.37
N CYS A 62 -8.84 1.21 -1.11
CA CYS A 62 -8.46 0.28 -2.17
C CYS A 62 -9.60 -0.68 -2.58
N HIS A 63 -10.71 -0.66 -1.86
CA HIS A 63 -11.94 -1.41 -2.15
C HIS A 63 -13.14 -0.47 -2.27
N CYS A 64 -12.96 0.69 -2.91
CA CYS A 64 -13.97 1.75 -3.02
C CYS A 64 -15.20 1.37 -3.87
N THR A 65 -15.17 0.24 -4.54
CA THR A 65 -16.32 -0.36 -5.25
C THR A 65 -17.25 -1.15 -4.34
N GLU A 66 -16.79 -1.51 -3.13
CA GLU A 66 -17.61 -2.17 -2.14
C GLU A 66 -18.47 -1.15 -1.39
N GLN A 67 -19.77 -1.44 -1.24
CA GLN A 67 -20.68 -0.59 -0.47
C GLN A 67 -20.43 -0.68 1.04
N GLU A 68 -20.12 -1.89 1.51
CA GLU A 68 -19.75 -2.17 2.89
C GLU A 68 -18.43 -2.93 2.91
N LEU A 69 -17.44 -2.37 3.60
CA LEU A 69 -16.12 -2.97 3.74
C LEU A 69 -16.05 -3.77 5.03
N GLU A 70 -16.02 -5.09 4.90
CA GLU A 70 -15.91 -6.03 6.01
C GLU A 70 -14.46 -6.38 6.34
N GLU A 71 -14.24 -6.94 7.54
CA GLU A 71 -12.94 -7.48 7.98
C GLU A 71 -12.66 -8.86 7.34
N ARG A 72 -12.51 -8.87 6.02
CA ARG A 72 -12.18 -10.07 5.25
C ARG A 72 -11.20 -9.76 4.14
N TYR A 73 -10.63 -10.79 3.56
CA TYR A 73 -9.84 -10.70 2.35
C TYR A 73 -10.73 -10.43 1.13
N TYR A 74 -10.26 -9.53 0.27
CA TYR A 74 -10.85 -9.22 -1.03
C TYR A 74 -9.81 -9.51 -2.11
N PRO A 75 -10.06 -10.48 -3.02
CA PRO A 75 -9.13 -10.77 -4.10
C PRO A 75 -9.03 -9.59 -5.06
N ALA A 76 -7.85 -9.33 -5.58
CA ALA A 76 -7.66 -8.34 -6.63
C ALA A 76 -8.26 -8.80 -7.96
N SER A 77 -8.58 -7.84 -8.85
CA SER A 77 -9.10 -8.15 -10.20
C SER A 77 -8.05 -8.83 -11.09
N GLU A 78 -6.78 -8.51 -10.90
CA GLU A 78 -5.65 -9.06 -11.65
C GLU A 78 -4.62 -9.68 -10.71
N ASN A 79 -3.87 -10.64 -11.25
CA ASN A 79 -2.76 -11.24 -10.52
C ASN A 79 -1.63 -10.21 -10.31
N PRO A 80 -1.20 -9.92 -9.06
CA PRO A 80 -0.19 -8.91 -8.76
C PRO A 80 1.15 -9.18 -9.45
N PHE A 81 1.57 -10.43 -9.55
CA PHE A 81 2.82 -10.80 -10.25
C PHE A 81 2.70 -10.58 -11.76
N GLY A 82 1.53 -10.87 -12.35
CA GLY A 82 1.23 -10.58 -13.76
C GLY A 82 1.33 -9.09 -14.07
N VAL A 83 0.76 -8.23 -13.20
CA VAL A 83 0.86 -6.77 -13.33
C VAL A 83 2.31 -6.29 -13.20
N MET A 84 3.08 -6.84 -12.26
CA MET A 84 4.50 -6.54 -12.11
C MET A 84 5.27 -6.85 -13.40
N GLU A 85 5.12 -8.03 -13.97
CA GLU A 85 5.80 -8.42 -15.21
C GLU A 85 5.33 -7.57 -16.41
N MET A 86 4.04 -7.29 -16.52
CA MET A 86 3.50 -6.41 -17.55
C MET A 86 4.15 -5.01 -17.50
N VAL A 87 4.19 -4.40 -16.32
CA VAL A 87 4.78 -3.06 -16.12
C VAL A 87 6.28 -3.05 -16.43
N LYS A 88 6.98 -4.14 -16.19
CA LYS A 88 8.41 -4.28 -16.49
C LYS A 88 8.71 -4.34 -18.00
N HIS A 89 7.83 -4.96 -18.77
CA HIS A 89 8.09 -5.27 -20.17
C HIS A 89 7.40 -4.35 -21.18
N LEU A 90 6.32 -3.67 -20.80
CA LEU A 90 5.61 -2.76 -21.69
C LEU A 90 6.21 -1.35 -21.67
N SER A 91 6.13 -0.66 -22.82
CA SER A 91 6.51 0.75 -22.94
C SER A 91 5.55 1.64 -22.15
N ASP A 92 6.02 2.82 -21.75
CA ASP A 92 5.21 3.80 -21.01
C ASP A 92 3.97 4.23 -21.81
N ASP A 93 4.08 4.37 -23.13
CA ASP A 93 2.94 4.69 -24.01
C ASP A 93 1.89 3.58 -24.01
N THR A 94 2.31 2.31 -24.09
CA THR A 94 1.41 1.16 -24.01
C THR A 94 0.72 1.11 -22.65
N LEU A 95 1.48 1.28 -21.57
CA LEU A 95 0.94 1.31 -20.20
C LEU A 95 -0.10 2.43 -20.05
N LYS A 96 0.17 3.61 -20.57
CA LYS A 96 -0.76 4.75 -20.56
C LYS A 96 -2.08 4.43 -21.26
N LEU A 97 -2.03 3.73 -22.39
CA LEU A 97 -3.22 3.34 -23.15
C LEU A 97 -4.08 2.31 -22.40
N ILE A 98 -3.48 1.33 -21.72
CA ILE A 98 -4.22 0.25 -21.05
C ILE A 98 -4.61 0.59 -19.61
N THR A 99 -3.96 1.58 -18.96
CA THR A 99 -4.22 1.95 -17.57
C THR A 99 -5.70 2.20 -17.28
N PRO A 100 -6.47 2.98 -18.08
CA PRO A 100 -7.89 3.19 -17.78
C PRO A 100 -8.70 1.90 -17.74
N LYS A 101 -8.35 0.92 -18.56
CA LYS A 101 -9.02 -0.39 -18.58
C LYS A 101 -8.66 -1.24 -17.37
N LEU A 102 -7.39 -1.21 -16.95
CA LEU A 102 -6.92 -1.92 -15.76
C LEU A 102 -7.51 -1.35 -14.47
N LEU A 103 -7.69 -0.03 -14.40
CA LEU A 103 -8.31 0.60 -13.24
C LEU A 103 -9.74 0.12 -12.99
N ASN A 104 -10.49 -0.26 -14.04
CA ASN A 104 -11.81 -0.90 -13.95
C ASN A 104 -12.73 -0.30 -12.87
N GLY A 105 -12.91 1.03 -12.89
CA GLY A 105 -13.71 1.76 -11.92
C GLY A 105 -12.96 2.26 -10.69
N MET A 106 -11.72 1.86 -10.48
CA MET A 106 -10.86 2.46 -9.45
C MET A 106 -10.53 3.91 -9.80
N PRO A 107 -10.53 4.85 -8.84
CA PRO A 107 -10.38 6.28 -9.10
C PRO A 107 -8.97 6.67 -9.56
N ASN A 108 -7.95 5.89 -9.22
CA ASN A 108 -6.55 6.21 -9.50
C ASN A 108 -5.65 4.97 -9.36
N THR A 109 -4.40 5.13 -9.78
CA THR A 109 -3.37 4.08 -9.69
C THR A 109 -2.97 3.74 -8.26
N TYR A 110 -3.14 4.68 -7.30
CA TYR A 110 -2.89 4.40 -5.88
C TYR A 110 -3.88 3.35 -5.34
N ALA A 111 -5.19 3.59 -5.49
CA ALA A 111 -6.22 2.65 -5.03
C ALA A 111 -6.03 1.26 -5.68
N TYR A 112 -5.81 1.23 -6.98
CA TYR A 112 -5.55 0.01 -7.73
C TYR A 112 -4.33 -0.76 -7.21
N THR A 113 -3.17 -0.09 -7.09
CA THR A 113 -1.94 -0.76 -6.64
C THR A 113 -2.00 -1.16 -5.17
N LYS A 114 -2.74 -0.46 -4.31
CA LYS A 114 -2.96 -0.86 -2.92
C LYS A 114 -3.82 -2.12 -2.83
N GLY A 115 -4.87 -2.25 -3.66
CA GLY A 115 -5.66 -3.48 -3.75
C GLY A 115 -4.82 -4.68 -4.22
N LEU A 116 -4.03 -4.52 -5.30
CA LEU A 116 -3.07 -5.54 -5.74
C LEU A 116 -2.04 -5.89 -4.65
N THR A 117 -1.61 -4.90 -3.86
CA THR A 117 -0.64 -5.13 -2.80
C THR A 117 -1.24 -5.97 -1.66
N GLU A 118 -2.53 -5.81 -1.33
CA GLU A 118 -3.19 -6.68 -0.36
C GLU A 118 -3.21 -8.14 -0.84
N ASP A 119 -3.50 -8.37 -2.12
CA ASP A 119 -3.49 -9.70 -2.71
C ASP A 119 -2.08 -10.32 -2.70
N LEU A 120 -1.06 -9.52 -3.05
CA LEU A 120 0.34 -9.92 -2.94
C LEU A 120 0.71 -10.30 -1.50
N VAL A 121 0.35 -9.46 -0.52
CA VAL A 121 0.61 -9.73 0.91
C VAL A 121 -0.11 -11.00 1.34
N HIS A 122 -1.39 -11.15 0.98
CA HIS A 122 -2.17 -12.35 1.29
C HIS A 122 -1.53 -13.63 0.72
N SER A 123 -0.88 -13.57 -0.43
CA SER A 123 -0.20 -14.75 -1.02
C SER A 123 0.92 -15.33 -0.14
N TYR A 124 1.38 -14.58 0.87
CA TYR A 124 2.40 -15.02 1.83
C TYR A 124 1.81 -15.58 3.15
N HIS A 125 0.49 -15.65 3.31
CA HIS A 125 -0.16 -16.07 4.56
C HIS A 125 0.23 -17.46 5.06
N THR A 126 0.68 -18.34 4.18
CA THR A 126 1.16 -19.68 4.53
C THR A 126 2.63 -19.70 5.00
N LYS A 127 3.37 -18.60 4.85
CA LYS A 127 4.79 -18.51 5.17
C LYS A 127 5.04 -17.91 6.55
N PHE A 128 4.26 -16.92 6.92
CA PHE A 128 4.29 -16.25 8.23
C PHE A 128 2.95 -15.59 8.53
N PRO A 129 2.63 -15.31 9.80
CA PRO A 129 1.39 -14.63 10.18
C PRO A 129 1.32 -13.21 9.58
N ILE A 130 0.15 -12.85 9.03
CA ILE A 130 -0.08 -11.58 8.37
C ILE A 130 -1.33 -10.91 8.96
N ALA A 131 -1.25 -9.58 9.12
CA ALA A 131 -2.39 -8.72 9.35
C ALA A 131 -2.41 -7.58 8.32
N ILE A 132 -3.59 -7.25 7.82
CA ILE A 132 -3.81 -6.10 6.92
C ILE A 132 -4.66 -5.09 7.67
N ALA A 133 -4.10 -3.89 7.92
CA ALA A 133 -4.81 -2.78 8.53
C ALA A 133 -5.26 -1.82 7.43
N ARG A 134 -6.55 -1.48 7.41
CA ARG A 134 -7.18 -0.58 6.43
C ARG A 134 -7.65 0.71 7.12
N PRO A 135 -6.75 1.66 7.40
CA PRO A 135 -7.17 2.94 7.95
C PRO A 135 -8.03 3.72 6.95
N SER A 136 -8.94 4.51 7.46
CA SER A 136 -9.64 5.55 6.72
C SER A 136 -8.70 6.75 6.47
N ILE A 137 -9.23 7.93 6.16
CA ILE A 137 -8.42 9.12 5.96
C ILE A 137 -7.70 9.47 7.25
N VAL A 138 -6.36 9.49 7.18
CA VAL A 138 -5.52 9.90 8.31
C VAL A 138 -5.55 11.41 8.41
N VAL A 139 -5.85 11.91 9.60
CA VAL A 139 -5.93 13.33 9.94
C VAL A 139 -4.95 13.68 11.07
N ALA A 140 -5.20 14.77 11.80
CA ALA A 140 -4.39 15.19 12.93
C ALA A 140 -4.22 14.11 13.99
N SER A 141 -3.07 14.11 14.68
CA SER A 141 -2.83 13.14 15.75
C SER A 141 -3.81 13.33 16.92
N TRP A 142 -4.27 12.21 17.46
CA TRP A 142 -5.16 12.23 18.62
C TRP A 142 -4.41 12.62 19.89
N LYS A 143 -3.17 12.18 20.04
CA LYS A 143 -2.46 12.27 21.30
C LYS A 143 -1.00 12.68 21.17
N GLU A 144 -0.22 11.94 20.38
CA GLU A 144 1.23 12.12 20.28
C GLU A 144 1.65 12.78 18.95
N PRO A 145 2.65 13.69 18.93
CA PRO A 145 3.40 14.23 20.08
C PRO A 145 2.56 15.19 20.91
N LEU A 146 1.47 15.72 20.38
CA LEU A 146 0.44 16.50 21.07
C LEU A 146 -0.90 16.43 20.31
N PRO A 147 -2.05 16.55 20.99
CA PRO A 147 -3.35 16.54 20.35
C PRO A 147 -3.48 17.60 19.24
N GLY A 148 -3.96 17.19 18.07
CA GLY A 148 -4.15 18.07 16.93
C GLY A 148 -2.89 18.32 16.08
N PHE A 149 -1.76 17.68 16.39
CA PHE A 149 -0.53 17.83 15.61
C PHE A 149 -0.71 17.31 14.18
N VAL A 150 -0.22 18.07 13.19
CA VAL A 150 -0.13 17.69 11.77
C VAL A 150 1.24 18.10 11.23
N GLU A 151 1.85 17.21 10.48
CA GLU A 151 3.16 17.44 9.87
C GLU A 151 3.07 18.14 8.49
N GLY A 152 1.89 18.08 7.86
CA GLY A 152 1.67 18.66 6.54
C GLY A 152 0.20 18.94 6.22
N MET A 153 -0.02 19.70 5.16
CA MET A 153 -1.37 20.10 4.70
C MET A 153 -1.95 19.09 3.71
N ASN A 154 -1.88 17.81 4.01
CA ASN A 154 -2.43 16.76 3.17
C ASN A 154 -3.91 16.48 3.47
N GLY A 155 -4.65 16.08 2.43
CA GLY A 155 -6.04 15.65 2.56
C GLY A 155 -6.95 16.70 3.23
N PRO A 156 -7.82 16.29 4.18
CA PRO A 156 -8.79 17.17 4.83
C PRO A 156 -8.17 18.35 5.57
N THR A 157 -6.95 18.17 6.12
CA THR A 157 -6.26 19.24 6.83
C THR A 157 -5.96 20.43 5.93
N GLY A 158 -5.49 20.17 4.70
CA GLY A 158 -5.24 21.22 3.71
C GLY A 158 -6.53 21.95 3.30
N LEU A 159 -7.63 21.21 3.13
CA LEU A 159 -8.95 21.79 2.80
C LEU A 159 -9.47 22.68 3.93
N ILE A 160 -9.40 22.22 5.17
CA ILE A 160 -9.86 22.98 6.34
C ILE A 160 -9.04 24.26 6.52
N ILE A 161 -7.71 24.18 6.43
CA ILE A 161 -6.82 25.35 6.55
C ILE A 161 -7.03 26.30 5.37
N GLY A 162 -7.20 25.79 4.15
CA GLY A 162 -7.49 26.61 2.97
C GLY A 162 -8.81 27.35 3.12
N ALA A 163 -9.89 26.67 3.52
CA ALA A 163 -11.19 27.28 3.75
C ALA A 163 -11.18 28.32 4.90
N ALA A 164 -10.37 28.08 5.95
CA ALA A 164 -10.27 29.00 7.07
C ALA A 164 -9.47 30.28 6.74
N LYS A 165 -8.64 30.25 5.70
CA LYS A 165 -7.83 31.40 5.28
C LYS A 165 -8.47 32.24 4.18
N GLY A 166 -9.55 31.77 3.56
CA GLY A 166 -10.28 32.44 2.46
C GLY A 166 -9.73 32.08 1.11
#